data_aa29263187bf35524e18685adf4431b5
#
_entry.id   aa29263187bf35524e18685adf4431b5
#
_cell.length_a   1.000
_cell.length_b   1.000
_cell.length_c   1.000
_cell.angle_alpha   90.00
_cell.angle_beta   90.00
_cell.angle_gamma   90.00
#
_symmetry.space_group_name_H-M   'P 1'
#
loop_
_entity.id
_entity.type
_entity.pdbx_description
1 polymer ?
#
loop_
_entity_poly.entity_id
_entity_poly.type
_entity_poly.pdbx_seq_one_letter_code
_entity_poly.pdbx_strand_id
1 'polypeptide(L)'
;MSVWDLGARALEAPLVVREPLATLDAIVVLGAPLGPGAALTPVLAERATAAAALWRGGGAPLVVTSGGVTHGAARAEADVLADALRAAGVTEVVVENQSKTTRENARLTWDLLAPRGARSVWLVTQPFHGRRAARLFRAVGFDAHVWHIDDSLQYRDRRKAMRWLVREYAAWAALFARGG
;
A
#
# COMPACT_ATOMS: atom_id res chain seq x y z
N MET A 1 -24.15 -7.87 -17.30
CA MET A 1 -23.18 -8.31 -16.27
C MET A 1 -23.11 -9.83 -16.36
N SER A 2 -21.90 -10.38 -16.59
CA SER A 2 -21.70 -11.83 -16.67
C SER A 2 -21.78 -12.47 -15.29
N VAL A 3 -22.20 -13.76 -15.19
CA VAL A 3 -22.17 -14.55 -13.93
C VAL A 3 -20.77 -14.57 -13.32
N TRP A 4 -19.74 -14.54 -14.17
CA TRP A 4 -18.33 -14.42 -13.77
C TRP A 4 -18.01 -13.09 -13.07
N ASP A 5 -18.67 -11.99 -13.48
CA ASP A 5 -18.48 -10.68 -12.84
C ASP A 5 -19.11 -10.61 -11.45
N LEU A 6 -20.23 -11.29 -11.24
CA LEU A 6 -20.88 -11.39 -9.92
C LEU A 6 -20.05 -12.24 -8.95
N GLY A 7 -19.54 -13.40 -9.40
CA GLY A 7 -18.69 -14.26 -8.59
C GLY A 7 -17.37 -13.57 -8.17
N ALA A 8 -16.74 -12.86 -9.10
CA ALA A 8 -15.51 -12.14 -8.80
C ALA A 8 -15.74 -10.99 -7.79
N ARG A 9 -16.83 -10.22 -7.93
CA ARG A 9 -17.19 -9.15 -6.97
C ARG A 9 -17.48 -9.68 -5.57
N ALA A 10 -18.09 -10.86 -5.45
CA ALA A 10 -18.31 -11.50 -4.15
C ALA A 10 -16.98 -11.86 -3.46
N LEU A 11 -15.95 -12.24 -4.23
CA LEU A 11 -14.60 -12.51 -3.70
C LEU A 11 -13.80 -11.22 -3.41
N GLU A 12 -14.06 -10.14 -4.13
CA GLU A 12 -13.42 -8.83 -3.93
C GLU A 12 -13.93 -8.12 -2.68
N ALA A 13 -15.24 -8.17 -2.43
CA ALA A 13 -15.93 -7.40 -1.39
C ALA A 13 -15.32 -7.58 0.02
N PRO A 14 -14.92 -8.79 0.47
CA PRO A 14 -14.30 -8.96 1.77
C PRO A 14 -12.90 -8.33 1.89
N LEU A 15 -12.22 -8.01 0.79
CA LEU A 15 -10.86 -7.45 0.77
C LEU A 15 -10.86 -5.94 0.60
N VAL A 16 -11.88 -5.39 -0.07
CA VAL A 16 -11.95 -3.96 -0.39
C VAL A 16 -12.42 -3.15 0.81
N VAL A 17 -11.71 -2.07 1.09
CA VAL A 17 -12.04 -1.08 2.12
C VAL A 17 -12.21 0.27 1.44
N ARG A 18 -13.26 1.00 1.81
CA ARG A 18 -13.51 2.39 1.39
C ARG A 18 -13.80 3.20 2.63
N GLU A 19 -12.99 4.20 2.88
CA GLU A 19 -13.11 5.09 4.02
C GLU A 19 -13.20 6.54 3.52
N PRO A 20 -13.98 7.41 4.18
CA PRO A 20 -14.06 8.82 3.81
C PRO A 20 -12.73 9.51 4.08
N LEU A 21 -12.43 10.55 3.29
CA LEU A 21 -11.25 11.38 3.51
C LEU A 21 -11.27 12.00 4.91
N ALA A 22 -10.18 11.84 5.62
CA ALA A 22 -9.89 12.49 6.90
C ALA A 22 -8.43 12.97 6.88
N THR A 23 -8.11 14.01 7.63
CA THR A 23 -6.72 14.42 7.84
C THR A 23 -6.11 13.57 8.95
N LEU A 24 -5.07 12.81 8.61
CA LEU A 24 -4.29 11.94 9.50
C LEU A 24 -2.87 12.45 9.65
N ASP A 25 -2.04 11.77 10.47
CA ASP A 25 -0.66 12.20 10.73
C ASP A 25 0.27 11.94 9.56
N ALA A 26 0.09 10.82 8.84
CA ALA A 26 0.92 10.50 7.68
C ALA A 26 0.17 9.66 6.61
N ILE A 27 0.68 9.71 5.38
CA ILE A 27 0.33 8.80 4.29
C ILE A 27 1.48 7.81 4.12
N VAL A 28 1.22 6.52 4.24
CA VAL A 28 2.21 5.46 4.05
C VAL A 28 1.96 4.76 2.72
N VAL A 29 2.92 4.88 1.80
CA VAL A 29 2.86 4.26 0.47
C VAL A 29 3.68 2.98 0.49
N LEU A 30 3.02 1.84 0.35
CA LEU A 30 3.69 0.54 0.39
C LEU A 30 4.38 0.22 -0.94
N GLY A 31 5.58 -0.35 -0.85
CA GLY A 31 6.35 -0.83 -1.98
C GLY A 31 5.71 -2.03 -2.71
N ALA A 32 6.18 -2.28 -3.91
CA ALA A 32 5.88 -3.45 -4.73
C ALA A 32 7.08 -3.73 -5.65
N PRO A 33 7.23 -4.95 -6.18
CA PRO A 33 8.37 -5.29 -7.03
C PRO A 33 8.63 -4.28 -8.13
N LEU A 34 9.90 -3.90 -8.28
CA LEU A 34 10.38 -3.02 -9.34
C LEU A 34 10.44 -3.76 -10.68
N GLY A 35 10.42 -3.01 -11.76
CA GLY A 35 10.70 -3.49 -13.10
C GLY A 35 12.20 -3.67 -13.38
N PRO A 36 12.56 -4.17 -14.57
CA PRO A 36 13.95 -4.28 -14.98
C PRO A 36 14.69 -2.94 -14.84
N GLY A 37 15.95 -2.98 -14.38
CA GLY A 37 16.73 -1.78 -14.15
C GLY A 37 16.21 -0.88 -13.02
N ALA A 38 15.50 -1.44 -12.06
CA ALA A 38 14.82 -0.73 -10.99
C ALA A 38 13.76 0.28 -11.49
N ALA A 39 13.11 -0.02 -12.61
CA ALA A 39 12.09 0.85 -13.19
C ALA A 39 10.82 0.89 -12.31
N LEU A 40 10.19 2.06 -12.28
CA LEU A 40 8.87 2.25 -11.69
C LEU A 40 7.83 1.44 -12.45
N THR A 41 7.21 0.47 -11.79
CA THR A 41 6.17 -0.37 -12.40
C THR A 41 4.82 0.37 -12.44
N PRO A 42 3.87 -0.02 -13.33
CA PRO A 42 2.53 0.55 -13.33
C PRO A 42 1.82 0.48 -11.97
N VAL A 43 2.07 -0.58 -11.18
CA VAL A 43 1.53 -0.74 -9.81
C VAL A 43 2.08 0.34 -8.88
N LEU A 44 3.40 0.61 -8.92
CA LEU A 44 4.01 1.64 -8.10
C LEU A 44 3.62 3.05 -8.56
N ALA A 45 3.53 3.27 -9.87
CA ALA A 45 3.07 4.55 -10.43
C ALA A 45 1.63 4.88 -9.97
N GLU A 46 0.74 3.88 -9.97
CA GLU A 46 -0.63 4.02 -9.45
C GLU A 46 -0.63 4.42 -7.97
N ARG A 47 0.18 3.78 -7.13
CA ARG A 47 0.31 4.14 -5.71
C ARG A 47 0.86 5.56 -5.53
N ALA A 48 1.90 5.92 -6.25
CA ALA A 48 2.48 7.26 -6.18
C ALA A 48 1.47 8.34 -6.60
N THR A 49 0.73 8.11 -7.69
CA THR A 49 -0.32 9.03 -8.17
C THR A 49 -1.43 9.18 -7.12
N ALA A 50 -1.92 8.07 -6.55
CA ALA A 50 -2.97 8.09 -5.53
C ALA A 50 -2.51 8.79 -4.24
N ALA A 51 -1.28 8.53 -3.80
CA ALA A 51 -0.72 9.17 -2.61
C ALA A 51 -0.49 10.68 -2.81
N ALA A 52 0.01 11.10 -3.97
CA ALA A 52 0.18 12.52 -4.29
C ALA A 52 -1.18 13.24 -4.38
N ALA A 53 -2.22 12.60 -4.90
CA ALA A 53 -3.57 13.15 -4.92
C ALA A 53 -4.14 13.28 -3.50
N LEU A 54 -3.99 12.25 -2.67
CA LEU A 54 -4.41 12.25 -1.26
C LEU A 54 -3.69 13.34 -0.46
N TRP A 55 -2.37 13.50 -0.64
CA TRP A 55 -1.57 14.54 0.01
C TRP A 55 -2.05 15.94 -0.39
N ARG A 56 -2.27 16.20 -1.70
CA ARG A 56 -2.83 17.48 -2.18
C ARG A 56 -4.24 17.75 -1.67
N GLY A 57 -5.01 16.70 -1.44
CA GLY A 57 -6.36 16.77 -0.86
C GLY A 57 -6.39 16.98 0.67
N GLY A 58 -5.23 17.14 1.32
CA GLY A 58 -5.15 17.36 2.77
C GLY A 58 -5.26 16.09 3.62
N GLY A 59 -5.04 14.92 3.03
CA GLY A 59 -5.11 13.65 3.74
C GLY A 59 -4.06 13.48 4.84
N ALA A 60 -2.87 14.09 4.69
CA ALA A 60 -1.86 14.21 5.76
C ALA A 60 -0.74 15.18 5.33
N PRO A 61 0.02 15.77 6.27
CA PRO A 61 1.14 16.65 5.96
C PRO A 61 2.40 15.88 5.50
N LEU A 62 2.55 14.63 5.92
CA LEU A 62 3.74 13.81 5.72
C LEU A 62 3.43 12.59 4.85
N VAL A 63 4.31 12.27 3.89
CA VAL A 63 4.26 11.03 3.12
C VAL A 63 5.46 10.15 3.47
N VAL A 64 5.21 8.88 3.76
CA VAL A 64 6.24 7.86 4.01
C VAL A 64 6.18 6.83 2.90
N THR A 65 7.31 6.53 2.27
CA THR A 65 7.44 5.38 1.38
C THR A 65 8.07 4.22 2.15
N SER A 66 7.53 3.01 2.02
CA SER A 66 8.01 1.84 2.77
C SER A 66 8.18 0.62 1.86
N GLY A 67 9.39 0.09 1.78
CA GLY A 67 9.76 -1.08 0.98
C GLY A 67 11.23 -1.11 0.62
N GLY A 68 11.93 -2.16 1.02
CA GLY A 68 13.36 -2.35 0.80
C GLY A 68 13.70 -2.92 -0.57
N VAL A 69 14.91 -3.45 -0.67
CA VAL A 69 15.38 -4.17 -1.87
C VAL A 69 14.79 -5.58 -1.86
N THR A 70 13.98 -5.90 -2.86
CA THR A 70 13.37 -7.21 -3.05
C THR A 70 13.71 -7.76 -4.44
N HIS A 71 13.60 -9.09 -4.61
CA HIS A 71 13.78 -9.76 -5.90
C HIS A 71 15.10 -9.43 -6.66
N GLY A 72 16.17 -9.11 -5.92
CA GLY A 72 17.46 -8.77 -6.53
C GLY A 72 17.51 -7.42 -7.25
N ALA A 73 16.57 -6.52 -6.96
CA ALA A 73 16.56 -5.18 -7.52
C ALA A 73 17.81 -4.37 -7.10
N ALA A 74 18.27 -3.46 -7.95
CA ALA A 74 19.41 -2.60 -7.67
C ALA A 74 19.10 -1.44 -6.69
N ARG A 75 17.81 -1.16 -6.47
CA ARG A 75 17.32 -0.09 -5.59
C ARG A 75 16.19 -0.60 -4.70
N ALA A 76 15.96 0.08 -3.59
CA ALA A 76 14.78 -0.17 -2.76
C ALA A 76 13.50 0.36 -3.43
N GLU A 77 12.41 -0.34 -3.22
CA GLU A 77 11.08 0.04 -3.74
C GLU A 77 10.66 1.42 -3.22
N ALA A 78 10.97 1.71 -1.94
CA ALA A 78 10.67 2.98 -1.30
C ALA A 78 11.44 4.16 -1.90
N ASP A 79 12.70 3.95 -2.31
CA ASP A 79 13.52 5.01 -2.93
C ASP A 79 12.92 5.43 -4.29
N VAL A 80 12.50 4.44 -5.09
CA VAL A 80 11.87 4.69 -6.40
C VAL A 80 10.51 5.37 -6.25
N LEU A 81 9.72 4.97 -5.24
CA LEU A 81 8.46 5.64 -4.89
C LEU A 81 8.70 7.09 -4.45
N ALA A 82 9.71 7.33 -3.62
CA ALA A 82 10.03 8.67 -3.13
C ALA A 82 10.41 9.61 -4.28
N ASP A 83 11.21 9.13 -5.24
CA ASP A 83 11.54 9.90 -6.43
C ASP A 83 10.29 10.26 -7.24
N ALA A 84 9.37 9.30 -7.44
CA ALA A 84 8.12 9.55 -8.15
C ALA A 84 7.20 10.55 -7.42
N LEU A 85 7.12 10.48 -6.10
CA LEU A 85 6.34 11.42 -5.28
C LEU A 85 6.92 12.83 -5.31
N ARG A 86 8.25 12.97 -5.18
CA ARG A 86 8.93 14.25 -5.29
C ARG A 86 8.73 14.86 -6.68
N ALA A 87 8.84 14.07 -7.73
CA ALA A 87 8.54 14.50 -9.10
C ALA A 87 7.07 14.93 -9.28
N ALA A 88 6.14 14.37 -8.50
CA ALA A 88 4.74 14.79 -8.46
C ALA A 88 4.48 16.01 -7.54
N GLY A 89 5.53 16.62 -6.97
CA GLY A 89 5.46 17.84 -6.16
C GLY A 89 5.21 17.62 -4.67
N VAL A 90 5.28 16.38 -4.16
CA VAL A 90 5.20 16.11 -2.72
C VAL A 90 6.50 16.55 -2.06
N THR A 91 6.42 17.49 -1.11
CA THR A 91 7.60 18.11 -0.48
C THR A 91 8.12 17.31 0.72
N GLU A 92 7.22 16.79 1.55
CA GLU A 92 7.57 16.09 2.78
C GLU A 92 7.51 14.57 2.57
N VAL A 93 8.63 13.98 2.10
CA VAL A 93 8.75 12.53 1.85
C VAL A 93 9.85 11.93 2.71
N VAL A 94 9.47 11.03 3.60
CA VAL A 94 10.35 10.20 4.44
C VAL A 94 10.43 8.79 3.85
N VAL A 95 11.61 8.17 3.89
CA VAL A 95 11.86 6.87 3.26
C VAL A 95 12.18 5.81 4.31
N GLU A 96 11.46 4.70 4.29
CA GLU A 96 11.77 3.45 4.97
C GLU A 96 12.14 2.42 3.89
N ASN A 97 13.39 2.06 3.76
CA ASN A 97 13.92 1.24 2.65
C ASN A 97 14.57 -0.08 3.08
N GLN A 98 14.26 -0.57 4.29
CA GLN A 98 14.83 -1.80 4.82
C GLN A 98 13.86 -2.99 4.80
N SER A 99 12.56 -2.75 4.81
CA SER A 99 11.52 -3.76 4.91
C SER A 99 11.45 -4.66 3.67
N LYS A 100 11.22 -5.96 3.87
CA LYS A 100 11.07 -6.97 2.81
C LYS A 100 9.68 -7.63 2.81
N THR A 101 8.90 -7.38 3.84
CA THR A 101 7.56 -7.94 4.02
C THR A 101 6.60 -6.86 4.54
N THR A 102 5.29 -7.05 4.34
CA THR A 102 4.28 -6.11 4.86
C THR A 102 4.31 -6.00 6.39
N ARG A 103 4.70 -7.05 7.10
CA ARG A 103 4.90 -7.02 8.56
C ARG A 103 6.08 -6.14 8.94
N GLU A 104 7.17 -6.22 8.19
CA GLU A 104 8.33 -5.35 8.38
C GLU A 104 8.03 -3.91 8.00
N ASN A 105 7.27 -3.68 6.89
CA ASN A 105 6.78 -2.34 6.55
C ASN A 105 6.06 -1.71 7.75
N ALA A 106 5.12 -2.43 8.36
CA ALA A 106 4.37 -1.92 9.49
C ALA A 106 5.28 -1.60 10.69
N ARG A 107 6.17 -2.54 11.06
CA ARG A 107 7.08 -2.37 12.21
C ARG A 107 8.07 -1.23 11.99
N LEU A 108 8.78 -1.23 10.87
CA LEU A 108 9.82 -0.22 10.59
C LEU A 108 9.22 1.18 10.36
N THR A 109 8.01 1.26 9.76
CA THR A 109 7.28 2.53 9.69
C THR A 109 6.85 3.01 11.08
N TRP A 110 6.44 2.10 11.99
CA TRP A 110 6.13 2.45 13.37
C TRP A 110 7.37 3.00 14.09
N ASP A 111 8.52 2.30 13.99
CA ASP A 111 9.77 2.72 14.59
C ASP A 111 10.20 4.13 14.11
N LEU A 112 9.88 4.46 12.85
CA LEU A 112 10.17 5.74 12.22
C LEU A 112 9.21 6.87 12.66
N LEU A 113 7.92 6.58 12.77
CA LEU A 113 6.86 7.57 12.98
C LEU A 113 6.46 7.76 14.44
N ALA A 114 6.50 6.70 15.26
CA ALA A 114 6.09 6.78 16.65
C ALA A 114 6.89 7.79 17.49
N PRO A 115 8.22 7.94 17.31
CA PRO A 115 8.99 8.99 17.99
C PRO A 115 8.61 10.41 17.55
N ARG A 116 7.99 10.57 16.38
CA ARG A 116 7.49 11.82 15.85
C ARG A 116 6.07 12.16 16.31
N GLY A 117 5.46 11.31 17.14
CA GLY A 117 4.10 11.48 17.63
C GLY A 117 3.01 11.04 16.65
N ALA A 118 3.35 10.60 15.44
CA ALA A 118 2.37 10.15 14.46
C ALA A 118 1.80 8.78 14.84
N ARG A 119 0.48 8.67 14.86
CA ARG A 119 -0.28 7.48 15.27
C ARG A 119 -1.32 7.05 14.25
N SER A 120 -1.90 7.99 13.53
CA SER A 120 -2.93 7.76 12.52
C SER A 120 -2.34 7.82 11.11
N VAL A 121 -2.61 6.80 10.28
CA VAL A 121 -2.00 6.73 8.95
C VAL A 121 -2.99 6.27 7.87
N TRP A 122 -2.91 6.91 6.72
CA TRP A 122 -3.44 6.40 5.48
C TRP A 122 -2.48 5.39 4.87
N LEU A 123 -2.97 4.22 4.51
CA LEU A 123 -2.21 3.21 3.74
C LEU A 123 -2.61 3.30 2.27
N VAL A 124 -1.64 3.57 1.40
CA VAL A 124 -1.81 3.58 -0.05
C VAL A 124 -1.19 2.33 -0.63
N THR A 125 -2.05 1.43 -1.09
CA THR A 125 -1.69 0.16 -1.72
C THR A 125 -2.81 -0.31 -2.64
N GLN A 126 -2.62 -1.41 -3.38
CA GLN A 126 -3.67 -1.99 -4.19
C GLN A 126 -4.88 -2.40 -3.35
N PRO A 127 -6.12 -2.22 -3.88
CA PRO A 127 -7.37 -2.43 -3.14
C PRO A 127 -7.47 -3.78 -2.41
N PHE A 128 -7.10 -4.89 -3.05
CA PHE A 128 -7.24 -6.22 -2.43
C PHE A 128 -6.24 -6.45 -1.29
N HIS A 129 -5.11 -5.72 -1.29
CA HIS A 129 -4.09 -5.79 -0.24
C HIS A 129 -4.40 -4.91 0.98
N GLY A 130 -5.21 -3.86 0.82
CA GLY A 130 -5.41 -2.80 1.81
C GLY A 130 -5.84 -3.32 3.19
N ARG A 131 -6.85 -4.20 3.25
CA ARG A 131 -7.36 -4.75 4.52
C ARG A 131 -6.29 -5.52 5.30
N ARG A 132 -5.47 -6.34 4.63
CA ARG A 132 -4.39 -7.09 5.28
C ARG A 132 -3.27 -6.18 5.74
N ALA A 133 -2.90 -5.19 4.95
CA ALA A 133 -1.94 -4.18 5.35
C ALA A 133 -2.41 -3.43 6.60
N ALA A 134 -3.66 -2.94 6.62
CA ALA A 134 -4.23 -2.25 7.76
C ALA A 134 -4.22 -3.11 9.05
N ARG A 135 -4.56 -4.41 8.94
CA ARG A 135 -4.47 -5.32 10.09
C ARG A 135 -3.04 -5.38 10.67
N LEU A 136 -2.02 -5.47 9.81
CA LEU A 136 -0.62 -5.53 10.24
C LEU A 136 -0.13 -4.21 10.84
N PHE A 137 -0.56 -3.08 10.29
CA PHE A 137 -0.24 -1.76 10.83
C PHE A 137 -0.93 -1.51 12.18
N ARG A 138 -2.20 -1.92 12.32
CA ARG A 138 -2.90 -1.84 13.62
C ARG A 138 -2.26 -2.74 14.68
N ALA A 139 -1.72 -3.88 14.31
CA ALA A 139 -1.03 -4.79 15.23
C ALA A 139 0.25 -4.21 15.85
N VAL A 140 0.87 -3.21 15.24
CA VAL A 140 2.05 -2.51 15.79
C VAL A 140 1.70 -1.20 16.50
N GLY A 141 0.40 -0.78 16.51
CA GLY A 141 -0.08 0.36 17.27
C GLY A 141 -0.62 1.54 16.45
N PHE A 142 -0.61 1.48 15.11
CA PHE A 142 -1.21 2.52 14.29
C PHE A 142 -2.75 2.48 14.31
N ASP A 143 -3.37 3.64 14.29
CA ASP A 143 -4.72 3.81 13.76
C ASP A 143 -4.61 3.90 12.22
N ALA A 144 -4.75 2.74 11.56
CA ALA A 144 -4.46 2.60 10.15
C ALA A 144 -5.74 2.54 9.32
N HIS A 145 -5.84 3.46 8.38
CA HIS A 145 -6.91 3.60 7.40
C HIS A 145 -6.43 3.22 6.00
N VAL A 146 -7.33 2.83 5.12
CA VAL A 146 -6.97 2.42 3.75
C VAL A 146 -7.52 3.42 2.75
N TRP A 147 -6.62 4.05 2.00
CA TRP A 147 -7.01 4.88 0.87
C TRP A 147 -7.37 3.99 -0.33
N HIS A 148 -8.62 4.09 -0.77
CA HIS A 148 -9.09 3.30 -1.91
C HIS A 148 -8.66 3.92 -3.24
N ILE A 149 -8.14 3.09 -4.15
CA ILE A 149 -7.77 3.48 -5.51
C ILE A 149 -8.89 3.00 -6.45
N ASP A 150 -9.81 3.90 -6.82
CA ASP A 150 -11.01 3.55 -7.58
C ASP A 150 -10.69 2.99 -8.98
N ASP A 151 -9.71 3.60 -9.68
CA ASP A 151 -9.28 3.19 -11.02
C ASP A 151 -8.13 2.20 -11.02
N SER A 152 -8.03 1.35 -9.99
CA SER A 152 -6.93 0.43 -9.85
C SER A 152 -6.80 -0.56 -11.01
N LEU A 153 -5.55 -0.87 -11.38
CA LEU A 153 -5.20 -1.95 -12.30
C LEU A 153 -5.84 -3.30 -11.90
N GLN A 154 -6.12 -3.50 -10.61
CA GLN A 154 -6.79 -4.70 -10.12
C GLN A 154 -8.24 -4.81 -10.62
N TYR A 155 -8.88 -3.71 -10.94
CA TYR A 155 -10.25 -3.71 -11.48
C TYR A 155 -10.29 -3.73 -13.00
N ARG A 156 -9.26 -3.18 -13.68
CA ARG A 156 -9.21 -3.06 -15.14
C ARG A 156 -8.88 -4.37 -15.86
N ASP A 157 -8.09 -5.25 -15.24
CA ASP A 157 -7.68 -6.53 -15.83
C ASP A 157 -8.26 -7.70 -15.02
N ARG A 158 -9.42 -8.18 -15.42
CA ARG A 158 -10.17 -9.26 -14.73
C ARG A 158 -9.40 -10.58 -14.67
N ARG A 159 -8.56 -10.87 -15.66
CA ARG A 159 -7.73 -12.10 -15.65
C ARG A 159 -6.62 -12.02 -14.61
N LYS A 160 -5.99 -10.86 -14.49
CA LYS A 160 -4.98 -10.63 -13.44
C LYS A 160 -5.63 -10.47 -12.07
N ALA A 161 -6.83 -9.88 -11.98
CA ALA A 161 -7.58 -9.75 -10.74
C ALA A 161 -7.72 -11.09 -10.01
N MET A 162 -8.08 -12.18 -10.72
CA MET A 162 -8.21 -13.50 -10.11
C MET A 162 -6.90 -14.00 -9.49
N ARG A 163 -5.75 -13.78 -10.16
CA ARG A 163 -4.43 -14.16 -9.61
C ARG A 163 -4.12 -13.37 -8.34
N TRP A 164 -4.44 -12.08 -8.31
CA TRP A 164 -4.25 -11.23 -7.13
C TRP A 164 -5.17 -11.64 -5.99
N LEU A 165 -6.43 -11.99 -6.26
CA LEU A 165 -7.37 -12.51 -5.25
C LEU A 165 -6.86 -13.80 -4.63
N VAL A 166 -6.50 -14.79 -5.44
CA VAL A 166 -5.94 -16.07 -4.94
C VAL A 166 -4.71 -15.84 -4.07
N ARG A 167 -3.78 -14.99 -4.53
CA ARG A 167 -2.58 -14.65 -3.77
C ARG A 167 -2.91 -13.97 -2.44
N GLU A 168 -3.89 -13.08 -2.43
CA GLU A 168 -4.26 -12.36 -1.21
C GLU A 168 -4.98 -13.28 -0.21
N TYR A 169 -5.88 -14.15 -0.67
CA TYR A 169 -6.50 -15.15 0.20
C TYR A 169 -5.49 -16.14 0.77
N ALA A 170 -4.51 -16.57 -0.02
CA ALA A 170 -3.40 -17.40 0.47
C ALA A 170 -2.55 -16.66 1.53
N ALA A 171 -2.31 -15.37 1.34
CA ALA A 171 -1.60 -14.53 2.31
C ALA A 171 -2.38 -14.36 3.62
N TRP A 172 -3.72 -14.25 3.55
CA TRP A 172 -4.59 -14.25 4.72
C TRP A 172 -4.53 -15.59 5.47
N ALA A 173 -4.64 -16.71 4.76
CA ALA A 173 -4.52 -18.05 5.37
C ALA A 173 -3.17 -18.23 6.09
N ALA A 174 -2.07 -17.81 5.45
CA ALA A 174 -0.75 -17.84 6.06
C ALA A 174 -0.62 -16.91 7.29
N LEU A 175 -1.31 -15.76 7.29
CA LEU A 175 -1.32 -14.85 8.43
C LEU A 175 -2.02 -15.51 9.63
N PHE A 176 -3.18 -16.10 9.44
CA PHE A 176 -3.93 -16.78 10.51
C PHE A 176 -3.20 -18.02 11.04
N ALA A 177 -2.55 -18.80 10.17
CA ALA A 177 -1.80 -19.98 10.57
C ALA A 177 -0.57 -19.66 11.46
N ARG A 178 -0.06 -18.42 11.39
CA ARG A 178 1.10 -17.95 12.18
C ARG A 178 0.71 -17.18 13.45
N GLY A 179 -0.53 -17.26 13.86
CA GLY A 179 -1.02 -16.66 15.11
C GLY A 179 -1.34 -15.15 14.97
N GLY A 180 -1.64 -14.71 13.75
CA GLY A 180 -2.28 -13.43 13.44
C GLY A 180 -1.48 -12.20 13.75
#